data_0d1046592e793bb7523005c74ee8a294
#
_entry.id   0d1046592e793bb7523005c74ee8a294
#
_cell.length_a   1.000
_cell.length_b   1.000
_cell.length_c   1.000
_cell.angle_alpha   90.00
_cell.angle_beta   90.00
_cell.angle_gamma   90.00
#
_symmetry.space_group_name_H-M   'P 1'
#
loop_
_entity.id
_entity.type
_entity.pdbx_description
1 polymer ?
#
loop_
_entity_poly.entity_id
_entity_poly.type
_entity_poly.pdbx_seq_one_letter_code
_entity_poly.pdbx_strand_id
1 'polypeptide(L)'
;FEDAHYYDEFDRWGEHVVEGSWDAEIVDDLAVREEDHVVVKHTYDAFYRTDLEGHLDAHGIDDLLVCGTLANVCVLHTAGSAGLRDFRPVVVEDAVGCIEESHREYALEHADWLFGETIAREDVAFAPAPAAD
;
A
#
# COMPACT_ATOMS: atom_id res chain seq x y z
N PHE A 1 -6.76 19.71 5.11
CA PHE A 1 -7.93 18.82 4.99
C PHE A 1 -9.29 19.50 5.17
N GLU A 2 -9.38 20.82 5.01
CA GLU A 2 -10.62 21.57 5.20
C GLU A 2 -11.79 21.04 4.32
N ASP A 3 -11.50 20.22 3.29
CA ASP A 3 -12.49 19.64 2.38
C ASP A 3 -12.53 18.10 2.37
N ALA A 4 -11.78 17.43 3.23
CA ALA A 4 -11.82 15.99 3.30
C ALA A 4 -13.02 15.55 4.13
N HIS A 5 -14.06 15.15 3.48
CA HIS A 5 -15.22 14.48 4.10
C HIS A 5 -14.84 13.06 4.56
N TYR A 6 -13.75 12.96 5.31
CA TYR A 6 -13.40 11.76 6.03
C TYR A 6 -14.16 11.79 7.33
N TYR A 7 -15.39 11.57 7.14
CA TYR A 7 -16.36 11.04 8.03
C TYR A 7 -15.79 10.62 9.36
N ASP A 8 -15.96 11.34 10.38
CA ASP A 8 -15.89 10.81 11.74
C ASP A 8 -14.70 9.86 12.00
N GLU A 9 -13.64 9.91 11.16
CA GLU A 9 -12.48 9.01 11.28
C GLU A 9 -11.88 9.13 12.67
N PHE A 10 -11.65 10.35 13.11
CA PHE A 10 -11.15 10.62 14.44
C PHE A 10 -12.20 10.42 15.54
N ASP A 11 -13.46 10.61 15.24
CA ASP A 11 -14.55 10.28 16.16
C ASP A 11 -14.69 8.78 16.37
N ARG A 12 -14.37 8.00 15.34
CA ARG A 12 -14.46 6.55 15.35
C ARG A 12 -13.24 5.85 15.92
N TRP A 13 -12.05 6.31 15.57
CA TRP A 13 -10.78 5.65 15.85
C TRP A 13 -9.87 6.46 16.79
N GLY A 14 -10.26 7.66 17.16
CA GLY A 14 -9.41 8.63 17.84
C GLY A 14 -8.45 9.32 16.86
N GLU A 15 -7.83 10.38 17.34
CA GLU A 15 -6.81 11.10 16.56
C GLU A 15 -5.59 10.21 16.38
N HIS A 16 -5.18 10.00 15.12
CA HIS A 16 -4.07 9.13 14.76
C HIS A 16 -3.46 9.56 13.42
N VAL A 17 -2.18 9.24 13.23
CA VAL A 17 -1.40 9.47 12.00
C VAL A 17 -1.51 10.93 11.51
N VAL A 18 -1.48 11.87 12.48
CA VAL A 18 -1.51 13.30 12.17
C VAL A 18 -0.16 13.76 11.67
N GLU A 19 -0.14 14.57 10.62
CA GLU A 19 1.10 15.12 10.05
C GLU A 19 2.01 15.74 11.10
N GLY A 20 3.26 15.28 11.16
CA GLY A 20 4.25 15.73 12.14
C GLY A 20 4.16 15.04 13.50
N SER A 21 3.25 14.10 13.70
CA SER A 21 3.21 13.26 14.89
C SER A 21 4.09 12.02 14.72
N TRP A 22 4.51 11.45 15.83
CA TRP A 22 5.36 10.25 15.84
C TRP A 22 4.71 9.05 15.14
N ASP A 23 3.42 8.88 15.24
CA ASP A 23 2.69 7.75 14.64
C ASP A 23 2.47 7.92 13.11
N ALA A 24 2.79 9.09 12.57
CA ALA A 24 2.83 9.35 11.13
C ALA A 24 4.22 9.10 10.51
N GLU A 25 5.24 8.86 11.32
CA GLU A 25 6.60 8.62 10.84
C GLU A 25 6.75 7.18 10.30
N ILE A 26 7.57 7.02 9.27
CA ILE A 26 7.99 5.69 8.82
C ILE A 26 8.92 5.10 9.90
N VAL A 27 8.66 3.87 10.31
CA VAL A 27 9.44 3.21 11.37
C VAL A 27 10.92 3.10 10.97
N ASP A 28 11.82 3.32 11.93
CA ASP A 28 13.27 3.36 11.71
C ASP A 28 13.84 2.06 11.11
N ASP A 29 13.19 0.91 11.37
CA ASP A 29 13.59 -0.39 10.83
C ASP A 29 13.41 -0.47 9.29
N LEU A 30 12.58 0.39 8.71
CA LEU A 30 12.47 0.59 7.28
C LEU A 30 13.44 1.69 6.86
N ALA A 31 14.63 1.32 6.45
CA ALA A 31 15.67 2.25 6.03
C ALA A 31 15.26 2.97 4.72
N VAL A 32 14.55 4.09 4.86
CA VAL A 32 14.19 4.95 3.73
C VAL A 32 15.47 5.53 3.12
N ARG A 33 15.61 5.40 1.81
CA ARG A 33 16.76 5.89 1.03
C ARG A 33 16.40 7.14 0.26
N GLU A 34 17.40 7.87 -0.22
CA GLU A 34 17.19 9.09 -1.00
C GLU A 34 16.46 8.83 -2.33
N GLU A 35 16.66 7.66 -2.91
CA GLU A 35 15.99 7.22 -4.15
C GLU A 35 14.56 6.71 -3.96
N ASP A 36 14.12 6.46 -2.73
CA ASP A 36 12.77 5.97 -2.46
C ASP A 36 11.74 7.07 -2.65
N HIS A 37 10.67 6.77 -3.36
CA HIS A 37 9.54 7.69 -3.53
C HIS A 37 8.59 7.62 -2.34
N VAL A 38 8.60 8.64 -1.51
CA VAL A 38 7.71 8.71 -0.35
C VAL A 38 6.40 9.38 -0.73
N VAL A 39 5.32 8.61 -0.69
CA VAL A 39 3.96 9.09 -1.00
C VAL A 39 3.24 9.49 0.28
N VAL A 40 2.88 10.76 0.37
CA VAL A 40 2.01 11.26 1.45
C VAL A 40 0.56 11.11 1.03
N LYS A 41 -0.14 10.20 1.67
CA LYS A 41 -1.57 9.96 1.43
C LYS A 41 -2.41 10.39 2.62
N HIS A 42 -3.62 10.78 2.35
CA HIS A 42 -4.57 11.22 3.36
C HIS A 42 -5.83 10.35 3.41
N THR A 43 -5.77 9.20 2.78
CA THR A 43 -6.85 8.22 2.72
C THR A 43 -6.27 6.81 2.82
N TYR A 44 -7.11 5.79 2.76
CA TYR A 44 -6.68 4.40 2.74
C TYR A 44 -6.01 4.01 1.42
N ASP A 45 -6.41 4.63 0.33
CA ASP A 45 -5.90 4.38 -1.03
C ASP A 45 -4.69 5.27 -1.33
N ALA A 46 -3.56 4.65 -1.67
CA ALA A 46 -2.33 5.36 -1.99
C ALA A 46 -2.36 6.08 -3.35
N PHE A 47 -3.32 5.76 -4.23
CA PHE A 47 -3.49 6.46 -5.51
C PHE A 47 -4.39 7.69 -5.40
N TYR A 48 -5.21 7.77 -4.35
CA TYR A 48 -6.19 8.84 -4.26
C TYR A 48 -5.56 10.19 -3.90
N ARG A 49 -5.58 11.13 -4.85
CA ARG A 49 -5.02 12.49 -4.72
C ARG A 49 -3.53 12.50 -4.35
N THR A 50 -2.76 11.56 -4.91
CA THR A 50 -1.31 11.48 -4.79
C THR A 50 -0.68 11.50 -6.18
N ASP A 51 0.63 11.51 -6.24
CA ASP A 51 1.42 11.43 -7.46
C ASP A 51 1.88 10.00 -7.80
N LEU A 52 1.43 8.98 -7.03
CA LEU A 52 1.90 7.60 -7.15
C LEU A 52 1.74 7.05 -8.58
N GLU A 53 0.56 7.19 -9.19
CA GLU A 53 0.28 6.69 -10.55
C GLU A 53 1.26 7.28 -11.57
N GLY A 54 1.42 8.60 -11.55
CA GLY A 54 2.37 9.28 -12.44
C GLY A 54 3.82 8.88 -12.20
N HIS A 55 4.19 8.60 -10.96
CA HIS A 55 5.53 8.09 -10.62
C HIS A 55 5.76 6.69 -11.17
N LEU A 56 4.82 5.78 -11.00
CA LEU A 56 4.89 4.41 -11.51
C LEU A 56 4.97 4.40 -13.04
N ASP A 57 4.11 5.15 -13.71
CA ASP A 57 4.08 5.28 -15.17
C ASP A 57 5.41 5.82 -15.72
N ALA A 58 5.96 6.86 -15.07
CA ALA A 58 7.23 7.47 -15.49
C ALA A 58 8.42 6.50 -15.40
N HIS A 59 8.31 5.47 -14.55
CA HIS A 59 9.35 4.45 -14.36
C HIS A 59 9.02 3.13 -15.09
N GLY A 60 7.89 3.04 -15.79
CA GLY A 60 7.46 1.83 -16.50
C GLY A 60 7.22 0.65 -15.55
N ILE A 61 6.64 0.93 -14.37
CA ILE A 61 6.34 -0.09 -13.36
C ILE A 61 4.91 -0.54 -13.58
N ASP A 62 4.73 -1.83 -13.85
CA ASP A 62 3.42 -2.47 -14.04
C ASP A 62 3.06 -3.38 -12.85
N ASP A 63 4.06 -3.93 -12.16
CA ASP A 63 3.90 -4.90 -11.07
C ASP A 63 4.20 -4.25 -9.72
N LEU A 64 3.28 -4.39 -8.77
CA LEU A 64 3.40 -3.79 -7.44
C LEU A 64 3.40 -4.87 -6.36
N LEU A 65 4.51 -5.02 -5.64
CA LEU A 65 4.52 -5.78 -4.40
C LEU A 65 3.93 -4.90 -3.29
N VAL A 66 2.78 -5.30 -2.77
CA VAL A 66 2.05 -4.54 -1.75
C VAL A 66 2.21 -5.21 -0.38
N CYS A 67 2.71 -4.46 0.58
CA CYS A 67 2.87 -4.91 1.96
C CYS A 67 2.53 -3.79 2.95
N GLY A 68 2.52 -4.09 4.25
CA GLY A 68 2.29 -3.09 5.30
C GLY A 68 1.00 -3.30 6.09
N THR A 69 0.44 -2.20 6.61
CA THR A 69 -0.73 -2.20 7.52
C THR A 69 -1.76 -1.14 7.13
N LEU A 70 -3.05 -1.37 7.37
CA LEU A 70 -3.67 -2.64 7.74
C LEU A 70 -4.06 -3.41 6.48
N ALA A 71 -3.96 -4.73 6.53
CA ALA A 71 -4.28 -5.60 5.39
C ALA A 71 -5.65 -5.31 4.78
N ASN A 72 -6.69 -5.22 5.62
CA ASN A 72 -8.08 -4.99 5.22
C ASN A 72 -8.45 -3.51 4.99
N VAL A 73 -7.53 -2.61 5.18
CA VAL A 73 -7.75 -1.16 5.02
C VAL A 73 -6.82 -0.62 3.94
N CYS A 74 -5.64 -0.10 4.29
CA CYS A 74 -4.77 0.56 3.33
C CYS A 74 -4.23 -0.38 2.25
N VAL A 75 -3.84 -1.61 2.62
CA VAL A 75 -3.32 -2.61 1.66
C VAL A 75 -4.39 -3.00 0.65
N LEU A 76 -5.56 -3.43 1.13
CA LEU A 76 -6.65 -3.88 0.26
C LEU A 76 -7.16 -2.78 -0.66
N HIS A 77 -7.33 -1.55 -0.15
CA HIS A 77 -7.81 -0.42 -0.96
C HIS A 77 -6.77 0.01 -2.00
N THR A 78 -5.49 0.02 -1.63
CA THR A 78 -4.42 0.35 -2.57
C THR A 78 -4.26 -0.74 -3.65
N ALA A 79 -4.30 -2.02 -3.27
CA ALA A 79 -4.25 -3.12 -4.23
C ALA A 79 -5.44 -3.10 -5.19
N GLY A 80 -6.66 -2.87 -4.68
CA GLY A 80 -7.84 -2.71 -5.52
C GLY A 80 -7.74 -1.53 -6.47
N SER A 81 -7.26 -0.40 -5.98
CA SER A 81 -7.05 0.81 -6.77
C SER A 81 -5.98 0.63 -7.86
N ALA A 82 -4.93 -0.14 -7.57
CA ALA A 82 -3.90 -0.54 -8.53
C ALA A 82 -4.50 -1.39 -9.66
N GLY A 83 -5.23 -2.45 -9.32
CA GLY A 83 -5.87 -3.32 -10.31
C GLY A 83 -6.88 -2.59 -11.20
N LEU A 84 -7.59 -1.58 -10.68
CA LEU A 84 -8.50 -0.74 -11.46
C LEU A 84 -7.79 0.27 -12.39
N ARG A 85 -6.47 0.39 -12.29
CA ARG A 85 -5.59 1.25 -13.09
C ARG A 85 -4.64 0.48 -13.98
N ASP A 86 -4.95 -0.80 -14.22
CA ASP A 86 -4.15 -1.69 -15.06
C ASP A 86 -2.76 -2.06 -14.51
N PHE A 87 -2.46 -1.76 -13.24
CA PHE A 87 -1.31 -2.33 -12.55
C PHE A 87 -1.63 -3.75 -12.07
N ARG A 88 -0.59 -4.55 -11.87
CA ARG A 88 -0.71 -5.88 -11.28
C ARG A 88 -0.31 -5.87 -9.80
N PRO A 89 -1.24 -5.75 -8.87
CA PRO A 89 -0.93 -5.84 -7.46
C PRO A 89 -0.68 -7.27 -7.02
N VAL A 90 0.40 -7.48 -6.31
CA VAL A 90 0.79 -8.73 -5.67
C VAL A 90 0.93 -8.47 -4.18
N VAL A 91 0.03 -8.98 -3.37
CA VAL A 91 0.07 -8.77 -1.92
C VAL A 91 0.98 -9.82 -1.29
N VAL A 92 1.99 -9.37 -0.54
CA VAL A 92 2.92 -10.26 0.16
C VAL A 92 2.29 -10.69 1.49
N GLU A 93 1.74 -11.90 1.55
CA GLU A 93 0.82 -12.36 2.60
C GLU A 93 1.43 -12.38 4.02
N ASP A 94 2.72 -12.68 4.15
CA ASP A 94 3.45 -12.70 5.42
C ASP A 94 4.16 -11.36 5.73
N ALA A 95 3.92 -10.33 4.90
CA ALA A 95 4.39 -8.97 5.09
C ALA A 95 3.24 -7.94 5.24
N VAL A 96 2.03 -8.41 5.53
CA VAL A 96 0.89 -7.56 5.86
C VAL A 96 0.39 -7.84 7.27
N GLY A 97 0.03 -6.79 8.00
CA GLY A 97 -0.50 -6.86 9.36
C GLY A 97 -1.96 -6.42 9.44
N CYS A 98 -2.66 -6.91 10.47
CA CYS A 98 -4.02 -6.51 10.80
C CYS A 98 -4.24 -6.56 12.30
N ILE A 99 -5.30 -5.92 12.80
CA ILE A 99 -5.67 -6.01 14.21
C ILE A 99 -6.26 -7.38 14.53
N GLU A 100 -7.14 -7.86 13.65
CA GLU A 100 -7.82 -9.14 13.79
C GLU A 100 -7.40 -10.07 12.65
N GLU A 101 -7.02 -11.33 12.98
CA GLU A 101 -6.56 -12.31 11.98
C GLU A 101 -7.64 -12.60 10.93
N SER A 102 -8.91 -12.67 11.35
CA SER A 102 -10.02 -12.86 10.41
C SER A 102 -10.15 -11.77 9.36
N HIS A 103 -9.77 -10.53 9.69
CA HIS A 103 -9.75 -9.43 8.73
C HIS A 103 -8.55 -9.53 7.78
N ARG A 104 -7.43 -10.06 8.26
CA ARG A 104 -6.27 -10.34 7.41
C ARG A 104 -6.58 -11.43 6.40
N GLU A 105 -7.12 -12.57 6.87
CA GLU A 105 -7.53 -13.68 6.01
C GLU A 105 -8.52 -13.22 4.93
N TYR A 106 -9.56 -12.48 5.32
CA TYR A 106 -10.51 -11.90 4.38
C TYR A 106 -9.84 -11.00 3.34
N ALA A 107 -8.94 -10.12 3.78
CA ALA A 107 -8.29 -9.18 2.87
C ALA A 107 -7.41 -9.88 1.83
N LEU A 108 -6.67 -10.91 2.25
CA LEU A 108 -5.84 -11.72 1.36
C LEU A 108 -6.70 -12.51 0.36
N GLU A 109 -7.72 -13.22 0.84
CA GLU A 109 -8.67 -13.94 -0.02
C GLU A 109 -9.33 -13.00 -1.04
N HIS A 110 -9.73 -11.81 -0.59
CA HIS A 110 -10.40 -10.84 -1.45
C HIS A 110 -9.46 -10.23 -2.49
N ALA A 111 -8.22 -9.92 -2.11
CA ALA A 111 -7.21 -9.41 -3.02
C ALA A 111 -6.87 -10.43 -4.12
N ASP A 112 -6.64 -11.68 -3.73
CA ASP A 112 -6.34 -12.78 -4.63
C ASP A 112 -7.50 -13.08 -5.60
N TRP A 113 -8.72 -13.06 -5.08
CA TRP A 113 -9.90 -13.37 -5.88
C TRP A 113 -10.24 -12.29 -6.91
N LEU A 114 -9.99 -11.01 -6.60
CA LEU A 114 -10.60 -9.91 -7.36
C LEU A 114 -9.61 -8.96 -8.03
N PHE A 115 -8.44 -8.72 -7.43
CA PHE A 115 -7.58 -7.63 -7.89
C PHE A 115 -6.22 -8.07 -8.45
N GLY A 116 -5.65 -9.15 -7.94
CA GLY A 116 -4.31 -9.58 -8.31
C GLY A 116 -4.01 -10.97 -7.77
N GLU A 117 -2.89 -11.12 -7.09
CA GLU A 117 -2.49 -12.38 -6.47
C GLU A 117 -1.90 -12.14 -5.07
N THR A 118 -1.83 -13.20 -4.27
CA THR A 118 -1.10 -13.20 -3.01
C THR A 118 0.06 -14.18 -3.09
N ILE A 119 1.21 -13.82 -2.54
CA ILE A 119 2.39 -14.69 -2.50
C ILE A 119 3.07 -14.62 -1.13
N ALA A 120 3.76 -15.69 -0.75
CA ALA A 120 4.65 -15.66 0.40
C ALA A 120 5.92 -14.87 0.06
N ARG A 121 6.51 -14.21 1.05
CA ARG A 121 7.76 -13.44 0.87
C ARG A 121 8.90 -14.29 0.28
N GLU A 122 8.98 -15.56 0.64
CA GLU A 122 10.01 -16.48 0.15
C GLU A 122 9.87 -16.79 -1.35
N ASP A 123 8.67 -16.59 -1.92
CA ASP A 123 8.39 -16.79 -3.34
C ASP A 123 8.59 -15.52 -4.18
N VAL A 124 8.90 -14.38 -3.54
CA VAL A 124 9.20 -13.14 -4.23
C VAL A 124 10.50 -13.28 -5.02
N ALA A 125 10.42 -13.21 -6.33
CA ALA A 125 11.57 -13.24 -7.21
C ALA A 125 11.63 -11.97 -8.06
N PHE A 126 12.75 -11.26 -7.95
CA PHE A 126 12.99 -10.10 -8.82
C PHE A 126 13.67 -10.57 -10.11
N ALA A 127 13.13 -10.16 -11.25
CA ALA A 127 13.85 -10.33 -12.52
C ALA A 127 15.20 -9.57 -12.44
N PRO A 128 16.28 -10.13 -12.97
CA PRO A 128 17.53 -9.38 -13.07
C PRO A 128 17.30 -8.11 -13.89
N ALA A 129 17.86 -7.00 -13.43
CA ALA A 129 17.80 -5.75 -14.19
C ALA A 129 18.26 -5.99 -15.63
N PRO A 130 17.58 -5.41 -16.63
CA PRO A 130 18.04 -5.51 -18.00
C PRO A 130 19.50 -5.04 -18.09
N ALA A 131 20.33 -5.80 -18.80
CA ALA A 131 21.71 -5.38 -19.00
C ALA A 131 21.73 -4.01 -19.65
N ALA A 132 22.47 -3.08 -19.05
CA ALA A 132 22.67 -1.78 -19.66
C ALA A 132 23.44 -1.99 -20.99
N ASP A 133 22.84 -1.58 -22.09
CA ASP A 133 23.44 -1.53 -23.42
C ASP A 133 24.53 -0.44 -23.50
#